data_e71d9e5c40dfd85836de8d4d3b17edd6
#
_entry.id   e71d9e5c40dfd85836de8d4d3b17edd6
#
_cell.length_a   1.000
_cell.length_b   1.000
_cell.length_c   1.000
_cell.angle_alpha   90.00
_cell.angle_beta   90.00
_cell.angle_gamma   90.00
#
_symmetry.space_group_name_H-M   'P 1'
#
loop_
_entity.id
_entity.type
_entity.pdbx_description
1 polymer ?
#
loop_
_entity_poly.entity_id
_entity_poly.type
_entity_poly.pdbx_seq_one_letter_code
_entity_poly.pdbx_strand_id
1 'polypeptide(L)'
;MRYVIVTSRCPVSHDRSGGRETLRRNVGGVVTALHQAMKANGGVWICWGDGNADMNYPVEDYEGYTVARIFLNRNEKHGFYDEYSNGTLWPLFHYFRERVRYVEDSFETYSAVNRKFAEAVAKYMDNDSVIWVHDYQLSLVPEFVRKLGIGNFIIFTWHIPWVSSEFFNILPQAKEIVDSITQADMITFHTELYRKNFRESCERLSQPDFNVDDRTSAYSLGIDSDYYSRVDEPVNPLENLQKNGKVIFSIDRLDYTKGLINRVLSVERVLKKYPDTRGRFHYVMMVTPSRTSVSEYIRMKRDLETEIGRINGSHGDIKWQPIIYMYSKVPDRVLLSYYRYADIALITPVMDGLNLVSKEFVAASRQGILILSEFAGAAFNLPQALIVNPNDISAMADTIYTAMNMDKGEIARRLEAMKTSVTRRNLKWWIDAIEKRAKTLMANRKVFNAPGQ
;
A
#
# COMPACT_ATOMS: atom_id res chain seq x y z
N MET A 1 12.89 -21.58 -1.40
CA MET A 1 11.60 -21.99 -2.00
C MET A 1 11.56 -21.41 -3.40
N ARG A 2 11.14 -22.19 -4.40
CA ARG A 2 10.87 -21.62 -5.74
C ARG A 2 9.47 -21.04 -5.75
N TYR A 3 9.32 -19.80 -6.18
CA TYR A 3 8.04 -19.12 -6.14
C TYR A 3 7.38 -18.99 -7.51
N VAL A 4 6.06 -19.11 -7.54
CA VAL A 4 5.19 -18.54 -8.57
C VAL A 4 4.43 -17.39 -7.92
N ILE A 5 4.95 -16.17 -8.08
CA ILE A 5 4.31 -14.96 -7.57
C ILE A 5 3.22 -14.51 -8.53
N VAL A 6 2.06 -14.15 -8.02
CA VAL A 6 0.91 -13.68 -8.80
C VAL A 6 0.46 -12.33 -8.29
N THR A 7 0.61 -11.30 -9.10
CA THR A 7 0.20 -9.92 -8.77
C THR A 7 -0.55 -9.27 -9.92
N SER A 8 -1.40 -8.31 -9.63
CA SER A 8 -2.07 -7.52 -10.69
C SER A 8 -1.10 -6.60 -11.44
N ARG A 9 0.04 -6.22 -10.85
CA ARG A 9 1.03 -5.35 -11.47
C ARG A 9 2.37 -6.04 -11.65
N CYS A 10 3.02 -5.75 -12.79
CA CYS A 10 4.34 -6.27 -13.09
C CYS A 10 5.45 -5.55 -12.31
N PRO A 11 6.59 -6.22 -12.06
CA PRO A 11 7.78 -5.58 -11.51
C PRO A 11 8.40 -4.56 -12.48
N VAL A 12 8.27 -4.81 -13.78
CA VAL A 12 8.77 -3.95 -14.85
C VAL A 12 7.75 -3.86 -15.98
N SER A 13 7.74 -2.73 -16.67
CA SER A 13 6.92 -2.50 -17.86
C SER A 13 7.77 -1.90 -18.97
N HIS A 14 7.47 -2.27 -20.20
CA HIS A 14 8.07 -1.73 -21.41
C HIS A 14 7.17 -0.64 -22.00
N ASP A 15 7.70 0.56 -22.10
CA ASP A 15 7.00 1.70 -22.69
C ASP A 15 7.71 2.17 -23.96
N ARG A 16 6.96 2.47 -25.01
CA ARG A 16 7.48 3.04 -26.27
C ARG A 16 7.01 4.47 -26.41
N SER A 17 7.96 5.39 -26.56
CA SER A 17 7.71 6.80 -26.83
C SER A 17 8.74 7.33 -27.84
N GLY A 18 8.28 8.07 -28.88
CA GLY A 18 9.17 8.63 -29.90
C GLY A 18 10.04 7.59 -30.62
N GLY A 19 9.56 6.37 -30.82
CA GLY A 19 10.30 5.28 -31.48
C GLY A 19 11.34 4.57 -30.58
N ARG A 20 11.54 5.02 -29.36
CA ARG A 20 12.41 4.35 -28.38
C ARG A 20 11.59 3.53 -27.38
N GLU A 21 12.05 2.31 -27.13
CA GLU A 21 11.55 1.48 -26.02
C GLU A 21 12.38 1.75 -24.76
N THR A 22 11.70 1.87 -23.64
CA THR A 22 12.31 2.07 -22.32
C THR A 22 11.75 1.06 -21.34
N LEU A 23 12.63 0.40 -20.59
CA LEU A 23 12.25 -0.43 -19.45
C LEU A 23 12.00 0.48 -18.25
N ARG A 24 10.78 0.46 -17.77
CA ARG A 24 10.37 1.20 -16.56
C ARG A 24 10.20 0.23 -15.39
N ARG A 25 11.02 0.38 -14.36
CA ARG A 25 10.80 -0.34 -13.10
C ARG A 25 9.55 0.21 -12.41
N ASN A 26 8.65 -0.69 -12.07
CA ASN A 26 7.46 -0.30 -11.31
C ASN A 26 7.83 -0.21 -9.82
N VAL A 27 7.60 0.97 -9.25
CA VAL A 27 7.91 1.26 -7.84
C VAL A 27 6.65 1.09 -6.99
N GLY A 28 6.82 0.46 -5.85
CA GLY A 28 5.78 0.26 -4.84
C GLY A 28 6.30 -0.70 -3.79
N GLY A 29 5.96 -0.49 -2.52
CA GLY A 29 6.53 -1.28 -1.44
C GLY A 29 6.36 -2.79 -1.62
N VAL A 30 5.20 -3.24 -2.07
CA VAL A 30 4.94 -4.67 -2.36
C VAL A 30 5.83 -5.17 -3.50
N VAL A 31 5.92 -4.41 -4.61
CA VAL A 31 6.75 -4.79 -5.76
C VAL A 31 8.22 -4.89 -5.36
N THR A 32 8.72 -3.92 -4.61
CA THR A 32 10.11 -3.92 -4.11
C THR A 32 10.37 -5.12 -3.20
N ALA A 33 9.43 -5.45 -2.32
CA ALA A 33 9.52 -6.59 -1.43
C ALA A 33 9.62 -7.91 -2.19
N LEU A 34 8.70 -8.12 -3.10
CA LEU A 34 8.62 -9.35 -3.89
C LEU A 34 9.81 -9.49 -4.84
N HIS A 35 10.30 -8.37 -5.40
CA HIS A 35 11.50 -8.37 -6.22
C HIS A 35 12.73 -8.90 -5.47
N GLN A 36 12.94 -8.48 -4.21
CA GLN A 36 14.04 -9.02 -3.39
C GLN A 36 13.85 -10.51 -3.11
N ALA A 37 12.64 -10.96 -2.79
CA ALA A 37 12.34 -12.39 -2.60
C ALA A 37 12.63 -13.19 -3.87
N MET A 38 12.24 -12.69 -5.03
CA MET A 38 12.46 -13.36 -6.32
C MET A 38 13.94 -13.42 -6.72
N LYS A 39 14.69 -12.34 -6.49
CA LYS A 39 16.15 -12.35 -6.73
C LYS A 39 16.89 -13.40 -5.87
N ALA A 40 16.41 -13.62 -4.65
CA ALA A 40 17.04 -14.60 -3.74
C ALA A 40 16.66 -16.06 -4.05
N ASN A 41 15.44 -16.30 -4.52
CA ASN A 41 14.89 -17.65 -4.63
C ASN A 41 14.64 -18.11 -6.08
N GLY A 42 14.62 -17.20 -7.04
CA GLY A 42 14.20 -17.47 -8.42
C GLY A 42 12.71 -17.79 -8.54
N GLY A 43 12.31 -18.23 -9.72
CA GLY A 43 10.94 -18.64 -10.01
C GLY A 43 10.26 -17.79 -11.09
N VAL A 44 8.94 -17.71 -11.08
CA VAL A 44 8.16 -16.99 -12.07
C VAL A 44 7.28 -15.95 -11.42
N TRP A 45 7.25 -14.74 -11.97
CA TRP A 45 6.35 -13.67 -11.56
C TRP A 45 5.28 -13.44 -12.64
N ILE A 46 4.06 -13.87 -12.35
CA ILE A 46 2.90 -13.72 -13.22
C ILE A 46 2.22 -12.39 -12.91
N CYS A 47 1.98 -11.57 -13.93
CA CYS A 47 1.40 -10.25 -13.77
C CYS A 47 0.65 -9.79 -15.03
N TRP A 48 -0.12 -8.72 -14.92
CA TRP A 48 -0.76 -8.10 -16.07
C TRP A 48 0.17 -7.07 -16.70
N GLY A 49 0.51 -7.28 -17.99
CA GLY A 49 1.28 -6.33 -18.79
C GLY A 49 0.46 -5.09 -19.12
N ASP A 50 0.84 -3.94 -18.54
CA ASP A 50 0.16 -2.64 -18.70
C ASP A 50 1.00 -1.59 -19.44
N GLY A 51 2.26 -1.90 -19.76
CA GLY A 51 3.12 -1.09 -20.61
C GLY A 51 2.70 -1.17 -22.09
N ASN A 52 2.80 -0.07 -22.82
CA ASN A 52 2.34 -0.02 -24.22
C ASN A 52 3.20 -0.85 -25.19
N ALA A 53 4.37 -1.33 -24.75
CA ALA A 53 5.23 -2.26 -25.51
C ALA A 53 5.34 -3.64 -24.86
N ASP A 54 4.67 -3.91 -23.72
CA ASP A 54 4.76 -5.19 -23.00
C ASP A 54 4.34 -6.41 -23.85
N MET A 55 3.49 -6.22 -24.87
CA MET A 55 3.09 -7.30 -25.77
C MET A 55 4.27 -7.90 -26.56
N ASN A 56 5.37 -7.17 -26.73
CA ASN A 56 6.60 -7.68 -27.35
C ASN A 56 7.40 -8.58 -26.37
N TYR A 57 7.05 -8.56 -25.08
CA TYR A 57 7.77 -9.25 -24.01
C TYR A 57 6.80 -10.09 -23.15
N PRO A 58 6.08 -11.05 -23.75
CA PRO A 58 5.10 -11.85 -22.98
C PRO A 58 5.74 -12.68 -21.89
N VAL A 59 6.99 -13.10 -22.10
CA VAL A 59 7.84 -13.78 -21.13
C VAL A 59 9.25 -13.24 -21.30
N GLU A 60 9.88 -12.86 -20.21
CA GLU A 60 11.28 -12.41 -20.21
C GLU A 60 12.00 -12.81 -18.93
N ASP A 61 13.32 -13.00 -19.01
CA ASP A 61 14.16 -13.14 -17.83
C ASP A 61 14.55 -11.76 -17.30
N TYR A 62 14.33 -11.54 -16.01
CA TYR A 62 14.59 -10.28 -15.36
C TYR A 62 15.30 -10.48 -14.02
N GLU A 63 16.54 -10.03 -13.90
CA GLU A 63 17.35 -10.04 -12.68
C GLU A 63 17.32 -11.37 -11.89
N GLY A 64 17.35 -12.52 -12.61
CA GLY A 64 17.46 -13.86 -12.00
C GLY A 64 16.13 -14.59 -11.79
N TYR A 65 15.03 -14.06 -12.27
CA TYR A 65 13.72 -14.73 -12.32
C TYR A 65 12.98 -14.42 -13.62
N THR A 66 11.95 -15.19 -13.94
CA THR A 66 11.15 -15.00 -15.15
C THR A 66 9.93 -14.13 -14.87
N VAL A 67 9.66 -13.12 -15.69
CA VAL A 67 8.41 -12.36 -15.69
C VAL A 67 7.51 -12.91 -16.80
N ALA A 68 6.31 -13.36 -16.45
CA ALA A 68 5.31 -13.85 -17.37
C ALA A 68 4.08 -12.93 -17.34
N ARG A 69 3.74 -12.34 -18.49
CA ARG A 69 2.63 -11.37 -18.58
C ARG A 69 1.38 -12.03 -19.16
N ILE A 70 0.26 -11.73 -18.54
CA ILE A 70 -1.05 -11.88 -19.17
C ILE A 70 -1.46 -10.54 -19.77
N PHE A 71 -2.30 -10.58 -20.78
CA PHE A 71 -2.80 -9.38 -21.43
C PHE A 71 -4.32 -9.31 -21.32
N LEU A 72 -4.80 -8.12 -21.00
CA LEU A 72 -6.23 -7.82 -20.89
C LEU A 72 -6.64 -6.90 -22.04
N ASN A 73 -7.73 -7.24 -22.68
CA ASN A 73 -8.37 -6.32 -23.62
C ASN A 73 -9.03 -5.15 -22.86
N ARG A 74 -9.54 -4.16 -23.60
CA ARG A 74 -10.12 -2.96 -23.02
C ARG A 74 -11.31 -3.24 -22.09
N ASN A 75 -12.19 -4.17 -22.46
CA ASN A 75 -13.36 -4.52 -21.68
C ASN A 75 -12.97 -5.27 -20.40
N GLU A 76 -12.04 -6.22 -20.51
CA GLU A 76 -11.50 -6.94 -19.37
C GLU A 76 -10.81 -6.00 -18.37
N LYS A 77 -9.97 -5.08 -18.84
CA LYS A 77 -9.37 -4.06 -18.00
C LYS A 77 -10.43 -3.22 -17.30
N HIS A 78 -11.43 -2.76 -18.05
CA HIS A 78 -12.49 -1.92 -17.50
C HIS A 78 -13.29 -2.65 -16.41
N GLY A 79 -13.86 -3.82 -16.70
CA GLY A 79 -14.68 -4.57 -15.76
C GLY A 79 -13.87 -5.07 -14.55
N PHE A 80 -12.69 -5.64 -14.78
CA PHE A 80 -11.84 -6.19 -13.72
C PHE A 80 -11.22 -5.11 -12.85
N TYR A 81 -10.52 -4.13 -13.47
CA TYR A 81 -9.69 -3.19 -12.72
C TYR A 81 -10.44 -1.92 -12.36
N ASP A 82 -11.08 -1.25 -13.34
CA ASP A 82 -11.68 0.05 -13.08
C ASP A 82 -13.00 -0.08 -12.31
N GLU A 83 -13.87 -1.05 -12.67
CA GLU A 83 -15.18 -1.20 -12.04
C GLU A 83 -15.12 -2.08 -10.78
N TYR A 84 -14.81 -3.38 -10.89
CA TYR A 84 -14.93 -4.24 -9.72
C TYR A 84 -13.81 -4.01 -8.70
N SER A 85 -12.54 -4.05 -9.10
CA SER A 85 -11.44 -3.86 -8.15
C SER A 85 -11.43 -2.47 -7.52
N ASN A 86 -11.54 -1.41 -8.34
CA ASN A 86 -11.38 -0.04 -7.84
C ASN A 86 -12.71 0.71 -7.62
N GLY A 87 -13.80 0.28 -8.25
CA GLY A 87 -15.13 0.86 -8.06
C GLY A 87 -15.96 0.16 -6.99
N THR A 88 -15.72 -1.13 -6.75
CA THR A 88 -16.45 -1.92 -5.75
C THR A 88 -15.56 -2.27 -4.54
N LEU A 89 -14.48 -3.05 -4.74
CA LEU A 89 -13.70 -3.60 -3.62
C LEU A 89 -12.87 -2.51 -2.90
N TRP A 90 -12.20 -1.64 -3.65
CA TRP A 90 -11.36 -0.60 -3.02
C TRP A 90 -12.14 0.29 -2.06
N PRO A 91 -13.26 0.95 -2.44
CA PRO A 91 -14.03 1.75 -1.51
C PRO A 91 -14.66 0.91 -0.40
N LEU A 92 -15.13 -0.31 -0.68
CA LEU A 92 -15.68 -1.22 0.33
C LEU A 92 -14.66 -1.47 1.44
N PHE A 93 -13.48 -1.97 1.11
CA PHE A 93 -12.46 -2.32 2.09
C PHE A 93 -11.80 -1.12 2.77
N HIS A 94 -12.11 0.10 2.32
CA HIS A 94 -11.71 1.33 3.00
C HIS A 94 -12.88 2.04 3.72
N TYR A 95 -14.02 1.36 3.93
CA TYR A 95 -15.21 1.87 4.62
C TYR A 95 -15.92 3.06 3.94
N PHE A 96 -15.75 3.25 2.63
CA PHE A 96 -16.42 4.29 1.86
C PHE A 96 -17.67 3.74 1.16
N ARG A 97 -18.71 3.38 1.95
CA ARG A 97 -19.94 2.77 1.43
C ARG A 97 -20.57 3.59 0.31
N GLU A 98 -20.61 4.91 0.47
CA GLU A 98 -21.21 5.85 -0.49
C GLU A 98 -20.49 5.90 -1.85
N ARG A 99 -19.27 5.31 -1.91
CA ARG A 99 -18.46 5.23 -3.12
C ARG A 99 -18.46 3.84 -3.75
N VAL A 100 -19.03 2.85 -3.07
CA VAL A 100 -19.13 1.49 -3.62
C VAL A 100 -20.11 1.50 -4.79
N ARG A 101 -19.63 1.05 -5.94
CA ARG A 101 -20.45 0.91 -7.15
C ARG A 101 -20.68 -0.57 -7.44
N TYR A 102 -21.93 -0.92 -7.67
CA TYR A 102 -22.31 -2.26 -8.10
C TYR A 102 -22.65 -2.18 -9.59
N VAL A 103 -21.68 -2.54 -10.42
CA VAL A 103 -21.83 -2.52 -11.88
C VAL A 103 -22.14 -3.93 -12.35
N GLU A 104 -23.23 -4.07 -13.10
CA GLU A 104 -23.64 -5.32 -13.72
C GLU A 104 -22.49 -5.92 -14.54
N ASP A 105 -22.33 -7.24 -14.54
CA ASP A 105 -21.29 -8.00 -15.25
C ASP A 105 -19.82 -7.69 -14.86
N SER A 106 -19.59 -6.75 -13.92
CA SER A 106 -18.23 -6.44 -13.50
C SER A 106 -17.59 -7.57 -12.68
N PHE A 107 -18.39 -8.30 -11.90
CA PHE A 107 -17.93 -9.46 -11.15
C PHE A 107 -17.60 -10.64 -12.07
N GLU A 108 -18.41 -10.90 -13.10
CA GLU A 108 -18.18 -11.93 -14.11
C GLU A 108 -16.86 -11.66 -14.83
N THR A 109 -16.59 -10.39 -15.21
CA THR A 109 -15.33 -9.97 -15.81
C THR A 109 -14.16 -10.13 -14.85
N TYR A 110 -14.35 -9.76 -13.57
CA TYR A 110 -13.36 -9.96 -12.52
C TYR A 110 -13.04 -11.44 -12.33
N SER A 111 -14.05 -12.30 -12.29
CA SER A 111 -13.92 -13.75 -12.21
C SER A 111 -13.17 -14.33 -13.42
N ALA A 112 -13.55 -13.93 -14.64
CA ALA A 112 -12.90 -14.38 -15.87
C ALA A 112 -11.40 -14.01 -15.92
N VAL A 113 -11.04 -12.79 -15.49
CA VAL A 113 -9.63 -12.36 -15.41
C VAL A 113 -8.87 -13.15 -14.34
N ASN A 114 -9.46 -13.37 -13.15
CA ASN A 114 -8.84 -14.21 -12.12
C ASN A 114 -8.59 -15.64 -12.64
N ARG A 115 -9.48 -16.19 -13.46
CA ARG A 115 -9.28 -17.49 -14.12
C ARG A 115 -8.08 -17.47 -15.06
N LYS A 116 -7.90 -16.43 -15.87
CA LYS A 116 -6.71 -16.27 -16.72
C LYS A 116 -5.40 -16.29 -15.91
N PHE A 117 -5.38 -15.66 -14.73
CA PHE A 117 -4.24 -15.74 -13.83
C PHE A 117 -3.99 -17.16 -13.32
N ALA A 118 -5.05 -17.89 -12.95
CA ALA A 118 -4.92 -19.29 -12.50
C ALA A 118 -4.43 -20.22 -13.64
N GLU A 119 -4.88 -20.01 -14.88
CA GLU A 119 -4.39 -20.72 -16.05
C GLU A 119 -2.92 -20.42 -16.33
N ALA A 120 -2.48 -19.18 -16.12
CA ALA A 120 -1.06 -18.83 -16.21
C ALA A 120 -0.26 -19.51 -15.09
N VAL A 121 -0.80 -19.62 -13.87
CA VAL A 121 -0.16 -20.41 -12.80
C VAL A 121 0.04 -21.85 -13.24
N ALA A 122 -1.00 -22.50 -13.79
CA ALA A 122 -0.92 -23.88 -14.28
C ALA A 122 0.16 -24.09 -15.35
N LYS A 123 0.36 -23.06 -16.18
CA LYS A 123 1.37 -23.08 -17.26
C LYS A 123 2.82 -22.98 -16.76
N TYR A 124 3.06 -22.21 -15.69
CA TYR A 124 4.42 -21.84 -15.27
C TYR A 124 4.85 -22.46 -13.94
N MET A 125 3.93 -23.11 -13.20
CA MET A 125 4.30 -23.80 -11.97
C MET A 125 5.01 -25.14 -12.26
N ASP A 126 5.77 -25.60 -11.29
CA ASP A 126 6.27 -26.97 -11.20
C ASP A 126 5.79 -27.61 -9.88
N ASN A 127 6.06 -28.92 -9.68
CA ASN A 127 5.55 -29.65 -8.51
C ASN A 127 6.09 -29.13 -7.18
N ASP A 128 7.25 -28.48 -7.16
CA ASP A 128 7.91 -27.96 -5.96
C ASP A 128 7.68 -26.47 -5.72
N SER A 129 6.96 -25.81 -6.64
CA SER A 129 6.68 -24.37 -6.54
C SER A 129 5.70 -24.07 -5.42
N VAL A 130 5.95 -22.95 -4.72
CA VAL A 130 4.99 -22.29 -3.84
C VAL A 130 4.30 -21.16 -4.60
N ILE A 131 2.99 -21.24 -4.70
CA ILE A 131 2.18 -20.22 -5.36
C ILE A 131 1.89 -19.12 -4.34
N TRP A 132 2.25 -17.86 -4.66
CA TRP A 132 2.04 -16.73 -3.77
C TRP A 132 1.23 -15.64 -4.44
N VAL A 133 -0.05 -15.60 -4.11
CA VAL A 133 -1.03 -14.67 -4.69
C VAL A 133 -1.17 -13.43 -3.82
N HIS A 134 -1.26 -12.26 -4.47
CA HIS A 134 -1.28 -10.98 -3.76
C HIS A 134 -2.51 -10.14 -4.11
N ASP A 135 -3.15 -9.68 -3.04
CA ASP A 135 -4.07 -8.56 -2.95
C ASP A 135 -5.48 -8.79 -3.55
N TYR A 136 -6.37 -7.86 -3.26
CA TYR A 136 -7.81 -7.92 -3.51
C TYR A 136 -8.21 -8.07 -4.99
N GLN A 137 -7.34 -7.69 -5.91
CA GLN A 137 -7.61 -7.88 -7.35
C GLN A 137 -7.65 -9.36 -7.74
N LEU A 138 -7.00 -10.23 -6.99
CA LEU A 138 -6.77 -11.62 -7.33
C LEU A 138 -7.39 -12.58 -6.31
N SER A 139 -8.46 -12.15 -5.65
CA SER A 139 -9.08 -12.92 -4.55
C SER A 139 -9.73 -14.24 -4.99
N LEU A 140 -10.03 -14.43 -6.29
CA LEU A 140 -10.58 -15.68 -6.81
C LEU A 140 -9.53 -16.65 -7.40
N VAL A 141 -8.27 -16.24 -7.49
CA VAL A 141 -7.18 -17.08 -8.02
C VAL A 141 -6.99 -18.36 -7.20
N PRO A 142 -7.00 -18.36 -5.85
CA PRO A 142 -6.82 -19.59 -5.08
C PRO A 142 -7.83 -20.69 -5.43
N GLU A 143 -9.10 -20.34 -5.54
CA GLU A 143 -10.15 -21.29 -5.92
C GLU A 143 -9.97 -21.84 -7.34
N PHE A 144 -9.67 -20.96 -8.31
CA PHE A 144 -9.45 -21.40 -9.68
C PHE A 144 -8.22 -22.29 -9.82
N VAL A 145 -7.14 -22.03 -9.08
CA VAL A 145 -5.98 -22.91 -9.01
C VAL A 145 -6.39 -24.30 -8.49
N ARG A 146 -7.20 -24.38 -7.43
CA ARG A 146 -7.70 -25.68 -6.93
C ARG A 146 -8.64 -26.38 -7.92
N LYS A 147 -9.52 -25.63 -8.61
CA LYS A 147 -10.39 -26.19 -9.66
C LYS A 147 -9.62 -26.76 -10.86
N LEU A 148 -8.40 -26.32 -11.10
CA LEU A 148 -7.48 -26.90 -12.09
C LEU A 148 -6.76 -28.17 -11.58
N GLY A 149 -7.05 -28.64 -10.37
CA GLY A 149 -6.43 -29.83 -9.77
C GLY A 149 -5.03 -29.59 -9.22
N ILE A 150 -4.58 -28.34 -9.10
CA ILE A 150 -3.24 -28.00 -8.63
C ILE A 150 -3.17 -28.13 -7.11
N GLY A 151 -2.33 -29.06 -6.63
CA GLY A 151 -2.15 -29.36 -5.22
C GLY A 151 -1.05 -28.56 -4.52
N ASN A 152 -0.30 -27.70 -5.20
CA ASN A 152 0.79 -26.90 -4.66
C ASN A 152 0.36 -26.06 -3.45
N PHE A 153 1.33 -25.73 -2.58
CA PHE A 153 1.08 -24.84 -1.44
C PHE A 153 0.79 -23.42 -1.91
N ILE A 154 -0.34 -22.86 -1.50
CA ILE A 154 -0.80 -21.52 -1.85
C ILE A 154 -0.67 -20.61 -0.65
N ILE A 155 0.07 -19.50 -0.79
CA ILE A 155 0.07 -18.36 0.11
C ILE A 155 -0.80 -17.28 -0.52
N PHE A 156 -1.70 -16.67 0.25
CA PHE A 156 -2.44 -15.49 -0.14
C PHE A 156 -2.12 -14.33 0.80
N THR A 157 -1.67 -13.20 0.27
CA THR A 157 -1.37 -12.00 1.05
C THR A 157 -2.32 -10.87 0.70
N TRP A 158 -3.08 -10.41 1.69
CA TRP A 158 -4.00 -9.29 1.59
C TRP A 158 -3.33 -7.99 2.03
N HIS A 159 -3.33 -6.94 1.20
CA HIS A 159 -2.54 -5.73 1.44
C HIS A 159 -3.33 -4.50 1.87
N ILE A 160 -4.65 -4.50 1.73
CA ILE A 160 -5.52 -3.40 2.13
C ILE A 160 -6.24 -3.72 3.45
N PRO A 161 -7.01 -2.80 4.05
CA PRO A 161 -7.80 -3.15 5.22
C PRO A 161 -8.72 -4.34 4.94
N TRP A 162 -8.98 -5.17 5.96
CA TRP A 162 -10.14 -6.06 5.96
C TRP A 162 -11.17 -5.46 6.91
N VAL A 163 -12.32 -5.11 6.41
CA VAL A 163 -13.39 -4.44 7.15
C VAL A 163 -14.12 -5.40 8.10
N SER A 164 -14.94 -4.86 9.01
CA SER A 164 -15.78 -5.70 9.87
C SER A 164 -16.68 -6.62 9.06
N SER A 165 -17.03 -7.79 9.62
CA SER A 165 -17.85 -8.79 8.94
C SER A 165 -19.22 -8.25 8.50
N GLU A 166 -19.81 -7.34 9.29
CA GLU A 166 -21.07 -6.69 8.94
C GLU A 166 -20.92 -5.78 7.73
N PHE A 167 -19.85 -4.97 7.70
CA PHE A 167 -19.60 -4.09 6.58
C PHE A 167 -19.22 -4.87 5.32
N PHE A 168 -18.43 -5.92 5.44
CA PHE A 168 -18.07 -6.79 4.31
C PHE A 168 -19.30 -7.45 3.70
N ASN A 169 -20.28 -7.84 4.50
CA ASN A 169 -21.48 -8.54 4.05
C ASN A 169 -22.45 -7.66 3.22
N ILE A 170 -22.19 -6.35 3.05
CA ILE A 170 -22.91 -5.55 2.06
C ILE A 170 -22.52 -5.90 0.61
N LEU A 171 -21.39 -6.59 0.41
CA LEU A 171 -20.98 -7.08 -0.90
C LEU A 171 -21.78 -8.32 -1.27
N PRO A 172 -22.51 -8.32 -2.39
CA PRO A 172 -23.27 -9.51 -2.83
C PRO A 172 -22.41 -10.77 -2.97
N GLN A 173 -21.15 -10.61 -3.41
CA GLN A 173 -20.20 -11.69 -3.64
C GLN A 173 -19.26 -11.93 -2.45
N ALA A 174 -19.66 -11.55 -1.24
CA ALA A 174 -18.84 -11.72 -0.04
C ALA A 174 -18.47 -13.19 0.20
N LYS A 175 -19.44 -14.09 0.00
CA LYS A 175 -19.24 -15.52 0.18
C LYS A 175 -18.25 -16.10 -0.83
N GLU A 176 -18.38 -15.77 -2.10
CA GLU A 176 -17.50 -16.24 -3.17
C GLU A 176 -16.03 -15.81 -2.93
N ILE A 177 -15.83 -14.58 -2.45
CA ILE A 177 -14.48 -14.08 -2.13
C ILE A 177 -13.88 -14.85 -0.95
N VAL A 178 -14.65 -15.08 0.14
CA VAL A 178 -14.18 -15.83 1.30
C VAL A 178 -13.92 -17.29 0.92
N ASP A 179 -14.85 -17.92 0.19
CA ASP A 179 -14.71 -19.30 -0.26
C ASP A 179 -13.44 -19.52 -1.07
N SER A 180 -13.10 -18.55 -1.94
CA SER A 180 -11.90 -18.63 -2.73
C SER A 180 -10.63 -18.41 -1.89
N ILE A 181 -10.57 -17.36 -1.08
CA ILE A 181 -9.38 -17.04 -0.28
C ILE A 181 -9.07 -18.19 0.70
N THR A 182 -10.09 -18.85 1.24
CA THR A 182 -9.94 -20.02 2.14
C THR A 182 -9.41 -21.28 1.45
N GLN A 183 -9.31 -21.30 0.12
CA GLN A 183 -8.59 -22.36 -0.60
C GLN A 183 -7.05 -22.22 -0.49
N ALA A 184 -6.54 -21.08 -0.04
CA ALA A 184 -5.13 -20.94 0.25
C ALA A 184 -4.72 -21.72 1.52
N ASP A 185 -3.52 -22.29 1.52
CA ASP A 185 -2.98 -23.01 2.69
C ASP A 185 -2.51 -22.03 3.78
N MET A 186 -2.14 -20.83 3.40
CA MET A 186 -1.73 -19.76 4.30
C MET A 186 -2.27 -18.41 3.82
N ILE A 187 -2.87 -17.65 4.73
CA ILE A 187 -3.37 -16.30 4.45
C ILE A 187 -2.67 -15.31 5.37
N THR A 188 -2.18 -14.20 4.83
CA THR A 188 -1.47 -13.19 5.62
C THR A 188 -2.09 -11.80 5.47
N PHE A 189 -2.10 -11.08 6.58
CA PHE A 189 -2.57 -9.70 6.72
C PHE A 189 -1.46 -8.81 7.29
N HIS A 190 -1.64 -7.48 7.26
CA HIS A 190 -0.67 -6.57 7.85
C HIS A 190 -0.88 -6.33 9.34
N THR A 191 -2.09 -6.49 9.85
CA THR A 191 -2.45 -6.24 11.25
C THR A 191 -3.30 -7.37 11.83
N GLU A 192 -3.25 -7.54 13.15
CA GLU A 192 -4.13 -8.50 13.84
C GLU A 192 -5.61 -8.08 13.74
N LEU A 193 -5.91 -6.79 13.62
CA LEU A 193 -7.28 -6.32 13.40
C LEU A 193 -7.85 -6.87 12.08
N TYR A 194 -7.10 -6.81 11.00
CA TYR A 194 -7.57 -7.32 9.70
C TYR A 194 -7.71 -8.84 9.70
N ARG A 195 -6.78 -9.54 10.36
CA ARG A 195 -6.86 -10.99 10.58
C ARG A 195 -8.12 -11.35 11.38
N LYS A 196 -8.41 -10.62 12.48
CA LYS A 196 -9.61 -10.80 13.30
C LYS A 196 -10.89 -10.59 12.47
N ASN A 197 -10.96 -9.48 11.74
CA ASN A 197 -12.11 -9.16 10.90
C ASN A 197 -12.35 -10.21 9.80
N PHE A 198 -11.28 -10.76 9.21
CA PHE A 198 -11.37 -11.87 8.26
C PHE A 198 -11.95 -13.13 8.91
N ARG A 199 -11.47 -13.49 10.11
CA ARG A 199 -12.01 -14.61 10.87
C ARG A 199 -13.51 -14.47 11.10
N GLU A 200 -13.95 -13.31 11.60
CA GLU A 200 -15.37 -13.02 11.81
C GLU A 200 -16.19 -13.10 10.51
N SER A 201 -15.59 -12.74 9.38
CA SER A 201 -16.22 -12.89 8.07
C SER A 201 -16.37 -14.38 7.67
N CYS A 202 -15.36 -15.21 7.93
CA CYS A 202 -15.44 -16.67 7.70
C CYS A 202 -16.51 -17.31 8.58
N GLU A 203 -16.55 -16.99 9.87
CA GLU A 203 -17.56 -17.50 10.82
C GLU A 203 -18.98 -17.14 10.38
N ARG A 204 -19.19 -15.89 9.92
CA ARG A 204 -20.50 -15.41 9.47
C ARG A 204 -20.98 -16.05 8.16
N LEU A 205 -20.06 -16.32 7.23
CA LEU A 205 -20.36 -16.84 5.90
C LEU A 205 -20.34 -18.37 5.82
N SER A 206 -20.33 -19.05 6.97
CA SER A 206 -20.46 -20.51 7.10
C SER A 206 -19.31 -21.30 6.46
N GLN A 207 -18.06 -20.99 6.90
CA GLN A 207 -16.87 -21.80 6.59
C GLN A 207 -16.43 -22.63 7.83
N PRO A 208 -17.25 -23.60 8.29
CA PRO A 208 -17.02 -24.28 9.58
C PRO A 208 -15.75 -25.13 9.59
N ASP A 209 -15.33 -25.62 8.41
CA ASP A 209 -14.16 -26.50 8.28
C ASP A 209 -12.84 -25.75 8.11
N PHE A 210 -12.89 -24.41 8.00
CA PHE A 210 -11.69 -23.61 7.85
C PHE A 210 -11.13 -23.21 9.21
N ASN A 211 -10.03 -23.84 9.61
CA ASN A 211 -9.31 -23.44 10.82
C ASN A 211 -8.55 -22.12 10.57
N VAL A 212 -9.23 -21.00 10.84
CA VAL A 212 -8.71 -19.65 10.60
C VAL A 212 -7.42 -19.40 11.37
N ASP A 213 -7.34 -19.85 12.62
CA ASP A 213 -6.20 -19.55 13.49
C ASP A 213 -4.92 -20.27 13.03
N ASP A 214 -5.05 -21.47 12.51
CA ASP A 214 -3.91 -22.23 11.99
C ASP A 214 -3.42 -21.73 10.62
N ARG A 215 -4.31 -21.19 9.79
CA ARG A 215 -3.99 -20.81 8.41
C ARG A 215 -3.80 -19.31 8.20
N THR A 216 -4.11 -18.48 9.18
CA THR A 216 -3.94 -17.02 9.06
C THR A 216 -2.83 -16.48 9.95
N SER A 217 -2.18 -15.40 9.51
CA SER A 217 -1.15 -14.72 10.27
C SER A 217 -1.15 -13.22 9.97
N ALA A 218 -0.65 -12.42 10.90
CA ALA A 218 -0.48 -10.98 10.70
C ALA A 218 1.02 -10.64 10.69
N TYR A 219 1.51 -10.26 9.51
CA TYR A 219 2.88 -9.82 9.28
C TYR A 219 2.88 -8.47 8.58
N SER A 220 3.22 -7.42 9.31
CA SER A 220 3.29 -6.07 8.76
C SER A 220 4.46 -5.95 7.79
N LEU A 221 4.18 -5.66 6.52
CA LEU A 221 5.22 -5.46 5.50
C LEU A 221 6.22 -4.40 5.94
N GLY A 222 7.50 -4.76 5.90
CA GLY A 222 8.62 -3.88 6.16
C GLY A 222 9.09 -3.12 4.91
N ILE A 223 10.09 -2.28 5.11
CA ILE A 223 10.82 -1.61 4.04
C ILE A 223 12.29 -2.03 4.07
N ASP A 224 13.03 -1.75 3.00
CA ASP A 224 14.49 -1.83 2.98
C ASP A 224 15.05 -0.64 3.78
N SER A 225 15.14 -0.80 5.11
CA SER A 225 15.62 0.26 6.00
C SER A 225 17.04 0.71 5.69
N ASP A 226 17.87 -0.18 5.18
CA ASP A 226 19.25 0.11 4.82
C ASP A 226 19.33 1.04 3.60
N TYR A 227 18.47 0.82 2.60
CA TYR A 227 18.36 1.73 1.45
C TYR A 227 18.03 3.15 1.89
N TYR A 228 17.02 3.31 2.76
CA TYR A 228 16.58 4.63 3.22
C TYR A 228 17.58 5.32 4.15
N SER A 229 18.38 4.56 4.89
CA SER A 229 19.36 5.13 5.84
C SER A 229 20.72 5.49 5.19
N ARG A 230 21.15 4.77 4.14
CA ARG A 230 22.51 4.84 3.55
C ARG A 230 22.67 5.81 2.40
N VAL A 231 21.62 6.48 1.92
CA VAL A 231 21.76 7.37 0.77
C VAL A 231 22.76 8.50 1.10
N ASP A 232 23.83 8.57 0.28
CA ASP A 232 24.82 9.65 0.31
C ASP A 232 24.16 11.02 0.34
N GLU A 233 24.77 11.97 1.00
CA GLU A 233 24.18 13.26 1.36
C GLU A 233 23.49 13.96 0.18
N PRO A 234 22.16 13.87 0.07
CA PRO A 234 21.46 14.67 -0.92
C PRO A 234 21.44 16.11 -0.46
N VAL A 235 21.45 17.03 -1.41
CA VAL A 235 21.23 18.45 -1.16
C VAL A 235 19.91 18.60 -0.40
N ASN A 236 19.89 19.43 0.64
CA ASN A 236 18.67 19.73 1.38
C ASN A 236 17.73 20.61 0.53
N PRO A 237 16.63 20.08 -0.03
CA PRO A 237 15.73 20.89 -0.86
C PRO A 237 14.87 21.84 -0.03
N LEU A 238 14.88 21.72 1.29
CA LEU A 238 14.05 22.46 2.25
C LEU A 238 14.83 23.59 2.95
N GLU A 239 16.14 23.71 2.70
CA GLU A 239 17.02 24.63 3.42
C GLU A 239 16.50 26.07 3.44
N ASN A 240 16.05 26.58 2.30
CA ASN A 240 15.55 27.95 2.21
C ASN A 240 14.24 28.16 2.98
N LEU A 241 13.37 27.15 3.02
CA LEU A 241 12.14 27.19 3.79
C LEU A 241 12.43 27.11 5.30
N GLN A 242 13.42 26.31 5.69
CA GLN A 242 13.81 26.12 7.09
C GLN A 242 14.50 27.35 7.71
N LYS A 243 15.03 28.27 6.92
CA LYS A 243 15.54 29.57 7.40
C LYS A 243 14.45 30.42 8.06
N ASN A 244 13.20 30.22 7.62
CA ASN A 244 12.06 31.03 8.06
C ASN A 244 11.07 30.25 8.95
N GLY A 245 11.34 28.98 9.27
CA GLY A 245 10.44 28.19 10.12
C GLY A 245 10.57 26.69 9.91
N LYS A 246 9.64 25.96 10.49
CA LYS A 246 9.56 24.50 10.39
C LYS A 246 8.98 24.06 9.04
N VAL A 247 9.43 22.93 8.53
CA VAL A 247 8.85 22.33 7.33
C VAL A 247 8.03 21.10 7.72
N ILE A 248 6.73 21.19 7.49
CA ILE A 248 5.79 20.07 7.53
C ILE A 248 5.75 19.46 6.13
N PHE A 249 5.88 18.17 6.02
CA PHE A 249 5.95 17.45 4.74
C PHE A 249 4.91 16.33 4.67
N SER A 250 4.30 16.17 3.51
CA SER A 250 3.54 14.96 3.18
C SER A 250 3.67 14.58 1.71
N ILE A 251 3.57 13.29 1.44
CA ILE A 251 3.46 12.75 0.08
C ILE A 251 2.46 11.62 0.04
N ASP A 252 1.56 11.67 -0.93
CA ASP A 252 0.61 10.59 -1.22
C ASP A 252 0.20 10.61 -2.70
N ARG A 253 -0.40 9.50 -3.14
CA ARG A 253 -1.16 9.52 -4.38
C ARG A 253 -2.42 10.37 -4.20
N LEU A 254 -2.90 10.96 -5.29
CA LEU A 254 -4.24 11.53 -5.29
C LEU A 254 -5.25 10.40 -5.06
N ASP A 255 -5.74 10.26 -3.83
CA ASP A 255 -6.70 9.21 -3.43
C ASP A 255 -7.49 9.69 -2.20
N TYR A 256 -8.80 9.47 -2.21
CA TYR A 256 -9.70 9.91 -1.14
C TYR A 256 -9.40 9.23 0.21
N THR A 257 -8.79 8.06 0.18
CA THR A 257 -8.37 7.36 1.41
C THR A 257 -7.25 8.07 2.16
N LYS A 258 -6.56 9.03 1.51
CA LYS A 258 -5.35 9.66 2.04
C LYS A 258 -5.60 10.89 2.91
N GLY A 259 -6.85 11.36 3.02
CA GLY A 259 -7.19 12.49 3.90
C GLY A 259 -6.58 13.83 3.49
N LEU A 260 -6.38 14.04 2.17
CA LEU A 260 -5.66 15.22 1.65
C LEU A 260 -6.33 16.53 2.04
N ILE A 261 -7.64 16.62 1.93
CA ILE A 261 -8.43 17.81 2.31
C ILE A 261 -8.33 18.04 3.83
N ASN A 262 -8.43 17.00 4.63
CA ASN A 262 -8.36 17.10 6.09
C ASN A 262 -7.02 17.69 6.55
N ARG A 263 -5.91 17.33 5.89
CA ARG A 263 -4.58 17.92 6.15
C ARG A 263 -4.55 19.40 5.84
N VAL A 264 -5.09 19.80 4.69
CA VAL A 264 -5.14 21.21 4.28
C VAL A 264 -5.97 22.03 5.27
N LEU A 265 -7.14 21.51 5.67
CA LEU A 265 -8.00 22.15 6.66
C LEU A 265 -7.35 22.20 8.06
N SER A 266 -6.58 21.19 8.44
CA SER A 266 -5.86 21.20 9.73
C SER A 266 -4.78 22.27 9.77
N VAL A 267 -4.10 22.52 8.65
CA VAL A 267 -3.11 23.61 8.53
C VAL A 267 -3.80 24.98 8.67
N GLU A 268 -4.95 25.17 8.02
CA GLU A 268 -5.76 26.39 8.22
C GLU A 268 -6.19 26.54 9.70
N ARG A 269 -6.60 25.43 10.32
CA ARG A 269 -7.00 25.43 11.72
C ARG A 269 -5.87 25.81 12.66
N VAL A 270 -4.60 25.41 12.37
CA VAL A 270 -3.40 25.88 13.10
C VAL A 270 -3.33 27.40 13.04
N LEU A 271 -3.40 27.99 11.85
CA LEU A 271 -3.30 29.43 11.65
C LEU A 271 -4.39 30.24 12.35
N LYS A 272 -5.61 29.68 12.43
CA LYS A 272 -6.74 30.31 13.13
C LYS A 272 -6.64 30.19 14.64
N LYS A 273 -6.21 29.02 15.14
CA LYS A 273 -6.15 28.72 16.60
C LYS A 273 -4.90 29.25 17.26
N TYR A 274 -3.79 29.28 16.52
CA TYR A 274 -2.46 29.69 16.98
C TYR A 274 -1.87 30.75 16.04
N PRO A 275 -2.36 32.03 16.11
CA PRO A 275 -1.96 33.10 15.18
C PRO A 275 -0.46 33.39 15.18
N ASP A 276 0.25 33.11 16.29
CA ASP A 276 1.69 33.25 16.43
C ASP A 276 2.50 32.31 15.53
N THR A 277 1.87 31.29 14.95
CA THR A 277 2.49 30.36 14.01
C THR A 277 2.64 30.92 12.60
N ARG A 278 1.98 32.04 12.28
CA ARG A 278 2.08 32.69 10.95
C ARG A 278 3.53 33.05 10.64
N GLY A 279 4.00 32.62 9.47
CA GLY A 279 5.38 32.82 9.04
C GLY A 279 6.41 31.87 9.69
N ARG A 280 5.99 30.99 10.62
CA ARG A 280 6.90 30.09 11.35
C ARG A 280 6.94 28.66 10.80
N PHE A 281 6.16 28.36 9.77
CA PHE A 281 6.20 27.06 9.11
C PHE A 281 5.81 27.15 7.63
N HIS A 282 6.16 26.09 6.89
CA HIS A 282 5.64 25.81 5.55
C HIS A 282 5.14 24.37 5.53
N TYR A 283 3.97 24.15 4.94
CA TYR A 283 3.48 22.81 4.64
C TYR A 283 3.75 22.47 3.17
N VAL A 284 4.71 21.59 2.92
CA VAL A 284 5.05 21.06 1.60
C VAL A 284 4.24 19.81 1.36
N MET A 285 3.26 19.92 0.48
CA MET A 285 2.33 18.85 0.13
C MET A 285 2.62 18.33 -1.27
N MET A 286 3.15 17.12 -1.37
CA MET A 286 3.35 16.43 -2.65
C MET A 286 2.19 15.47 -2.90
N VAL A 287 1.61 15.55 -4.10
CA VAL A 287 0.54 14.65 -4.54
C VAL A 287 0.93 14.04 -5.88
N THR A 288 1.04 12.72 -5.92
CA THR A 288 1.33 12.00 -7.17
C THR A 288 0.04 11.73 -7.95
N PRO A 289 0.03 11.99 -9.27
CA PRO A 289 -1.10 11.66 -10.13
C PRO A 289 -1.50 10.18 -10.03
N SER A 290 -2.78 9.91 -9.88
CA SER A 290 -3.36 8.57 -9.85
C SER A 290 -4.74 8.60 -10.50
N ARG A 291 -5.08 7.56 -11.27
CA ARG A 291 -6.40 7.38 -11.91
C ARG A 291 -6.92 8.67 -12.59
N THR A 292 -6.04 9.34 -13.34
CA THR A 292 -6.27 10.68 -13.91
C THR A 292 -7.42 10.76 -14.91
N SER A 293 -7.92 9.64 -15.43
CA SER A 293 -9.07 9.54 -16.32
C SER A 293 -10.41 9.37 -15.59
N VAL A 294 -10.40 9.13 -14.27
CA VAL A 294 -11.62 8.91 -13.49
C VAL A 294 -12.17 10.25 -13.00
N SER A 295 -13.41 10.54 -13.34
CA SER A 295 -14.08 11.84 -13.08
C SER A 295 -14.04 12.26 -11.60
N GLU A 296 -14.15 11.30 -10.69
CA GLU A 296 -14.10 11.53 -9.26
C GLU A 296 -12.72 12.06 -8.80
N TYR A 297 -11.64 11.49 -9.35
CA TYR A 297 -10.27 11.93 -9.05
C TYR A 297 -9.97 13.31 -9.65
N ILE A 298 -10.54 13.62 -10.82
CA ILE A 298 -10.46 14.96 -11.41
C ILE A 298 -11.15 15.99 -10.50
N ARG A 299 -12.34 15.66 -9.99
CA ARG A 299 -13.07 16.52 -9.06
C ARG A 299 -12.28 16.72 -7.77
N MET A 300 -11.79 15.64 -7.17
CA MET A 300 -11.01 15.70 -5.94
C MET A 300 -9.75 16.56 -6.09
N LYS A 301 -9.06 16.48 -7.24
CA LYS A 301 -7.92 17.36 -7.54
C LYS A 301 -8.34 18.82 -7.54
N ARG A 302 -9.41 19.16 -8.27
CA ARG A 302 -9.93 20.52 -8.34
C ARG A 302 -10.32 21.06 -6.97
N ASP A 303 -11.02 20.26 -6.18
CA ASP A 303 -11.49 20.67 -4.85
C ASP A 303 -10.31 20.89 -3.90
N LEU A 304 -9.29 20.05 -3.95
CA LEU A 304 -8.05 20.20 -3.19
C LEU A 304 -7.30 21.49 -3.59
N GLU A 305 -7.12 21.74 -4.89
CA GLU A 305 -6.44 22.94 -5.40
C GLU A 305 -7.21 24.22 -5.07
N THR A 306 -8.54 24.17 -5.09
CA THR A 306 -9.41 25.28 -4.67
C THR A 306 -9.21 25.63 -3.20
N GLU A 307 -9.21 24.62 -2.32
CA GLU A 307 -9.00 24.84 -0.88
C GLU A 307 -7.59 25.38 -0.58
N ILE A 308 -6.56 24.84 -1.23
CA ILE A 308 -5.20 25.33 -1.09
C ILE A 308 -5.09 26.80 -1.52
N GLY A 309 -5.69 27.14 -2.69
CA GLY A 309 -5.71 28.52 -3.19
C GLY A 309 -6.44 29.48 -2.23
N ARG A 310 -7.58 29.06 -1.69
CA ARG A 310 -8.34 29.82 -0.69
C ARG A 310 -7.52 30.09 0.57
N ILE A 311 -6.88 29.06 1.11
CA ILE A 311 -6.09 29.19 2.36
C ILE A 311 -4.85 30.06 2.12
N ASN A 312 -4.12 29.85 1.04
CA ASN A 312 -2.94 30.66 0.71
C ASN A 312 -3.31 32.13 0.48
N GLY A 313 -4.43 32.40 -0.21
CA GLY A 313 -4.92 33.76 -0.43
C GLY A 313 -5.43 34.46 0.84
N SER A 314 -5.97 33.71 1.80
CA SER A 314 -6.52 34.28 3.04
C SER A 314 -5.45 34.50 4.11
N HIS A 315 -4.42 33.68 4.16
CA HIS A 315 -3.43 33.66 5.24
C HIS A 315 -2.01 34.00 4.81
N GLY A 316 -1.68 33.79 3.53
CA GLY A 316 -0.36 34.07 2.98
C GLY A 316 -0.11 35.54 2.65
N ASP A 317 1.10 35.85 2.24
CA ASP A 317 1.51 37.13 1.66
C ASP A 317 2.62 36.90 0.59
N ILE A 318 3.19 37.99 0.05
CA ILE A 318 4.21 37.92 -1.01
C ILE A 318 5.49 37.17 -0.56
N LYS A 319 5.79 37.18 0.75
CA LYS A 319 7.02 36.60 1.29
C LYS A 319 6.79 35.20 1.85
N TRP A 320 5.55 34.84 2.17
CA TRP A 320 5.25 33.60 2.84
C TRP A 320 3.89 33.03 2.40
N GLN A 321 3.90 31.74 2.07
CA GLN A 321 2.71 30.96 1.81
C GLN A 321 2.67 29.75 2.75
N PRO A 322 1.55 29.47 3.44
CA PRO A 322 1.45 28.37 4.38
C PRO A 322 1.54 27.01 3.69
N ILE A 323 1.02 26.85 2.47
CA ILE A 323 0.97 25.58 1.75
C ILE A 323 1.70 25.69 0.41
N ILE A 324 2.73 24.86 0.24
CA ILE A 324 3.46 24.67 -1.01
C ILE A 324 2.98 23.35 -1.60
N TYR A 325 2.20 23.41 -2.69
CA TYR A 325 1.60 22.26 -3.34
C TYR A 325 2.35 21.85 -4.59
N MET A 326 2.61 20.53 -4.70
CA MET A 326 3.28 19.94 -5.86
C MET A 326 2.47 18.75 -6.38
N TYR A 327 1.98 18.84 -7.61
CA TYR A 327 1.27 17.75 -8.29
C TYR A 327 2.14 17.12 -9.37
N SER A 328 3.01 16.19 -8.97
CA SER A 328 3.96 15.54 -9.88
C SER A 328 4.45 14.21 -9.32
N LYS A 329 5.00 13.37 -10.21
CA LYS A 329 5.84 12.24 -9.78
C LYS A 329 7.21 12.77 -9.40
N VAL A 330 7.70 12.35 -8.25
CA VAL A 330 9.02 12.72 -7.75
C VAL A 330 9.92 11.48 -7.82
N PRO A 331 11.14 11.59 -8.37
CA PRO A 331 12.10 10.49 -8.33
C PRO A 331 12.45 10.10 -6.89
N ASP A 332 12.62 8.81 -6.62
CA ASP A 332 12.86 8.27 -5.27
C ASP A 332 14.04 8.94 -4.56
N ARG A 333 15.14 9.21 -5.29
CA ARG A 333 16.31 9.87 -4.73
C ARG A 333 16.02 11.30 -4.25
N VAL A 334 15.16 12.01 -4.96
CA VAL A 334 14.72 13.37 -4.58
C VAL A 334 13.77 13.28 -3.38
N LEU A 335 12.86 12.31 -3.39
CA LEU A 335 11.92 12.06 -2.28
C LEU A 335 12.65 11.76 -0.97
N LEU A 336 13.72 10.97 -1.03
CA LEU A 336 14.57 10.68 0.14
C LEU A 336 15.12 11.94 0.79
N SER A 337 15.46 12.98 -0.01
CA SER A 337 15.93 14.26 0.52
C SER A 337 14.85 14.96 1.34
N TYR A 338 13.59 14.94 0.87
CA TYR A 338 12.48 15.50 1.62
C TYR A 338 12.23 14.75 2.93
N TYR A 339 12.25 13.40 2.91
CA TYR A 339 12.13 12.61 4.14
C TYR A 339 13.25 12.92 5.15
N ARG A 340 14.46 13.08 4.66
CA ARG A 340 15.64 13.29 5.50
C ARG A 340 15.63 14.61 6.26
N TYR A 341 15.15 15.66 5.61
CA TYR A 341 15.28 17.03 6.12
C TYR A 341 13.97 17.63 6.65
N ALA A 342 12.82 17.05 6.38
CA ALA A 342 11.56 17.55 6.93
C ALA A 342 11.56 17.52 8.46
N ASP A 343 11.05 18.59 9.09
CA ASP A 343 10.94 18.69 10.54
C ASP A 343 9.75 17.87 11.07
N ILE A 344 8.66 17.81 10.30
CA ILE A 344 7.43 17.11 10.65
C ILE A 344 6.94 16.38 9.41
N ALA A 345 6.66 15.07 9.52
CA ALA A 345 5.87 14.36 8.52
C ALA A 345 4.42 14.29 8.95
N LEU A 346 3.51 14.76 8.10
CA LEU A 346 2.07 14.73 8.31
C LEU A 346 1.42 13.66 7.43
N ILE A 347 1.28 12.44 7.97
CA ILE A 347 0.81 11.26 7.25
C ILE A 347 -0.48 10.76 7.90
N THR A 348 -1.61 11.32 7.46
CA THR A 348 -2.90 11.15 8.12
C THR A 348 -3.96 10.63 7.14
N PRO A 349 -3.80 9.40 6.59
CA PRO A 349 -4.86 8.80 5.79
C PRO A 349 -6.13 8.60 6.62
N VAL A 350 -7.29 8.71 5.97
CA VAL A 350 -8.59 8.40 6.60
C VAL A 350 -8.70 6.89 6.83
N MET A 351 -8.14 6.09 5.92
CA MET A 351 -8.02 4.65 6.04
C MET A 351 -6.87 4.16 5.16
N ASP A 352 -6.00 3.32 5.69
CA ASP A 352 -4.87 2.75 4.93
C ASP A 352 -4.47 1.38 5.49
N GLY A 353 -4.36 0.38 4.63
CA GLY A 353 -4.00 -0.99 5.02
C GLY A 353 -2.67 -1.08 5.76
N LEU A 354 -1.70 -0.23 5.40
CA LEU A 354 -0.40 -0.18 6.05
C LEU A 354 0.19 1.22 6.11
N ASN A 355 0.41 1.87 4.97
CA ASN A 355 1.14 3.12 4.79
C ASN A 355 2.66 2.98 4.95
N LEU A 356 3.34 2.61 3.87
CA LEU A 356 4.81 2.47 3.88
C LEU A 356 5.55 3.81 3.96
N VAL A 357 4.94 4.90 3.46
CA VAL A 357 5.51 6.26 3.51
C VAL A 357 5.91 6.65 4.93
N SER A 358 5.10 6.26 5.93
CA SER A 358 5.44 6.51 7.34
C SER A 358 6.71 5.79 7.80
N LYS A 359 6.91 4.54 7.35
CA LYS A 359 8.12 3.77 7.64
C LYS A 359 9.33 4.30 6.88
N GLU A 360 9.15 4.69 5.62
CA GLU A 360 10.18 5.29 4.77
C GLU A 360 10.68 6.62 5.37
N PHE A 361 9.75 7.48 5.79
CA PHE A 361 10.10 8.71 6.50
C PHE A 361 10.91 8.42 7.77
N VAL A 362 10.45 7.51 8.61
CA VAL A 362 11.15 7.15 9.87
C VAL A 362 12.56 6.64 9.59
N ALA A 363 12.74 5.79 8.59
CA ALA A 363 14.06 5.25 8.25
C ALA A 363 15.01 6.31 7.70
N ALA A 364 14.51 7.23 6.87
CA ALA A 364 15.32 8.26 6.21
C ALA A 364 15.56 9.50 7.07
N SER A 365 14.64 9.89 7.96
CA SER A 365 14.66 11.15 8.71
C SER A 365 15.86 11.23 9.65
N ARG A 366 16.47 12.41 9.73
CA ARG A 366 17.56 12.72 10.69
C ARG A 366 17.04 13.32 11.99
N GLN A 367 15.98 14.10 11.94
CA GLN A 367 15.53 14.93 13.08
C GLN A 367 14.03 15.21 13.10
N GLY A 368 13.25 14.58 12.22
CA GLY A 368 11.83 14.86 12.09
C GLY A 368 10.97 14.05 13.04
N ILE A 369 9.79 14.59 13.33
CA ILE A 369 8.73 13.88 14.07
C ILE A 369 7.61 13.45 13.12
N LEU A 370 7.04 12.28 13.37
CA LEU A 370 5.92 11.73 12.59
C LEU A 370 4.59 12.01 13.29
N ILE A 371 3.67 12.64 12.58
CA ILE A 371 2.25 12.68 12.92
C ILE A 371 1.56 11.64 12.02
N LEU A 372 0.91 10.65 12.64
CA LEU A 372 0.37 9.48 11.94
C LEU A 372 -1.09 9.25 12.30
N SER A 373 -1.90 8.91 11.29
CA SER A 373 -3.29 8.49 11.52
C SER A 373 -3.36 7.20 12.32
N GLU A 374 -4.27 7.14 13.30
CA GLU A 374 -4.63 5.89 13.99
C GLU A 374 -5.20 4.82 13.04
N PHE A 375 -5.76 5.22 11.87
CA PHE A 375 -6.31 4.33 10.86
C PHE A 375 -5.28 3.89 9.79
N ALA A 376 -4.01 4.20 9.96
CA ALA A 376 -2.93 3.61 9.19
C ALA A 376 -2.45 2.33 9.85
N GLY A 377 -2.38 1.20 9.13
CA GLY A 377 -1.90 -0.06 9.70
C GLY A 377 -0.48 0.03 10.30
N ALA A 378 0.35 0.98 9.83
CA ALA A 378 1.67 1.24 10.39
C ALA A 378 1.63 1.80 11.82
N ALA A 379 0.53 2.40 12.27
CA ALA A 379 0.38 2.94 13.63
C ALA A 379 0.62 1.85 14.71
N PHE A 380 0.21 0.61 14.43
CA PHE A 380 0.47 -0.53 15.33
C PHE A 380 1.97 -0.85 15.48
N ASN A 381 2.81 -0.42 14.55
CA ASN A 381 4.25 -0.64 14.59
C ASN A 381 5.05 0.60 15.01
N LEU A 382 4.43 1.78 15.02
CA LEU A 382 5.05 3.08 15.28
C LEU A 382 4.33 3.83 16.42
N PRO A 383 4.19 3.23 17.63
CA PRO A 383 3.43 3.85 18.72
C PRO A 383 4.09 5.12 19.27
N GLN A 384 5.34 5.41 18.90
CA GLN A 384 6.05 6.63 19.28
C GLN A 384 5.77 7.82 18.34
N ALA A 385 5.03 7.62 17.26
CA ALA A 385 4.49 8.71 16.45
C ALA A 385 3.45 9.49 17.25
N LEU A 386 3.19 10.73 16.85
CA LEU A 386 2.05 11.49 17.34
C LEU A 386 0.79 10.98 16.63
N ILE A 387 0.01 10.17 17.34
CA ILE A 387 -1.17 9.51 16.76
C ILE A 387 -2.35 10.46 16.81
N VAL A 388 -3.06 10.57 15.66
CA VAL A 388 -4.23 11.46 15.51
C VAL A 388 -5.39 10.75 14.80
N ASN A 389 -6.61 11.21 15.13
CA ASN A 389 -7.78 10.91 14.30
C ASN A 389 -7.82 11.91 13.13
N PRO A 390 -7.71 11.45 11.86
CA PRO A 390 -7.69 12.34 10.71
C PRO A 390 -9.03 13.07 10.45
N ASN A 391 -10.10 12.67 11.13
CA ASN A 391 -11.41 13.34 11.03
C ASN A 391 -11.56 14.46 12.06
N ASP A 392 -10.70 14.51 13.08
CA ASP A 392 -10.68 15.61 14.06
C ASP A 392 -9.65 16.68 13.64
N ILE A 393 -10.13 17.61 12.83
CA ILE A 393 -9.32 18.73 12.31
C ILE A 393 -8.73 19.59 13.45
N SER A 394 -9.46 19.74 14.56
CA SER A 394 -8.97 20.53 15.69
C SER A 394 -7.86 19.83 16.44
N ALA A 395 -8.02 18.55 16.74
CA ALA A 395 -6.96 17.74 17.38
C ALA A 395 -5.73 17.60 16.48
N MET A 396 -5.91 17.46 15.17
CA MET A 396 -4.80 17.50 14.21
C MET A 396 -4.03 18.81 14.28
N ALA A 397 -4.73 19.95 14.35
CA ALA A 397 -4.10 21.27 14.47
C ALA A 397 -3.32 21.40 15.80
N ASP A 398 -3.87 20.91 16.91
CA ASP A 398 -3.21 20.92 18.22
C ASP A 398 -1.94 20.05 18.20
N THR A 399 -2.01 18.92 17.53
CA THR A 399 -0.87 18.01 17.37
C THR A 399 0.23 18.61 16.48
N ILE A 400 -0.15 19.30 15.40
CA ILE A 400 0.81 20.04 14.55
C ILE A 400 1.50 21.13 15.39
N TYR A 401 0.74 21.92 16.15
CA TYR A 401 1.30 22.96 17.01
C TYR A 401 2.25 22.38 18.07
N THR A 402 1.86 21.27 18.70
CA THR A 402 2.71 20.53 19.64
C THR A 402 4.01 20.06 18.99
N ALA A 403 3.93 19.47 17.80
CA ALA A 403 5.11 19.01 17.03
C ALA A 403 6.05 20.16 16.66
N MET A 404 5.50 21.32 16.28
CA MET A 404 6.30 22.54 15.97
C MET A 404 7.13 23.03 17.17
N ASN A 405 6.60 22.87 18.38
CA ASN A 405 7.20 23.38 19.61
C ASN A 405 7.86 22.26 20.47
N MET A 406 7.91 21.02 19.97
CA MET A 406 8.47 19.89 20.70
C MET A 406 9.97 20.03 20.91
N ASP A 407 10.45 19.66 22.09
CA ASP A 407 11.87 19.63 22.42
C ASP A 407 12.65 18.67 21.50
N LYS A 408 13.85 19.09 21.10
CA LYS A 408 14.70 18.29 20.20
C LYS A 408 15.10 16.94 20.78
N GLY A 409 15.30 16.85 22.10
CA GLY A 409 15.63 15.61 22.78
C GLY A 409 14.46 14.61 22.74
N GLU A 410 13.22 15.10 22.92
CA GLU A 410 12.03 14.28 22.81
C GLU A 410 11.81 13.80 21.37
N ILE A 411 12.00 14.67 20.38
CA ILE A 411 11.95 14.27 18.94
C ILE A 411 12.97 13.16 18.67
N ALA A 412 14.23 13.35 19.10
CA ALA A 412 15.29 12.36 18.89
C ALA A 412 14.97 11.02 19.56
N ARG A 413 14.49 11.04 20.80
CA ARG A 413 14.09 9.83 21.53
C ARG A 413 12.98 9.06 20.81
N ARG A 414 11.94 9.76 20.35
CA ARG A 414 10.82 9.15 19.61
C ARG A 414 11.27 8.59 18.28
N LEU A 415 12.04 9.36 17.52
CA LEU A 415 12.54 8.95 16.21
C LEU A 415 13.42 7.70 16.33
N GLU A 416 14.32 7.63 17.30
CA GLU A 416 15.19 6.47 17.50
C GLU A 416 14.40 5.20 17.86
N ALA A 417 13.40 5.32 18.71
CA ALA A 417 12.51 4.20 19.04
C ALA A 417 11.73 3.70 17.82
N MET A 418 11.24 4.63 16.97
CA MET A 418 10.57 4.27 15.71
C MET A 418 11.54 3.63 14.70
N LYS A 419 12.77 4.14 14.56
CA LYS A 419 13.83 3.55 13.73
C LYS A 419 14.15 2.12 14.14
N THR A 420 14.31 1.89 15.43
CA THR A 420 14.50 0.55 15.99
C THR A 420 13.37 -0.41 15.58
N SER A 421 12.12 0.05 15.67
CA SER A 421 10.97 -0.75 15.25
C SER A 421 10.99 -1.06 13.74
N VAL A 422 11.28 -0.06 12.89
CA VAL A 422 11.34 -0.22 11.42
C VAL A 422 12.49 -1.15 11.02
N THR A 423 13.66 -1.01 11.60
CA THR A 423 14.84 -1.85 11.31
C THR A 423 14.62 -3.30 11.74
N ARG A 424 14.03 -3.51 12.93
CA ARG A 424 13.72 -4.86 13.44
C ARG A 424 12.69 -5.58 12.59
N ARG A 425 11.70 -4.86 12.05
CA ARG A 425 10.62 -5.39 11.19
C ARG A 425 10.79 -4.89 9.76
N ASN A 426 12.00 -5.02 9.24
CA ASN A 426 12.34 -4.63 7.87
C ASN A 426 11.77 -5.62 6.84
N LEU A 427 12.08 -5.39 5.59
CA LEU A 427 11.60 -6.21 4.48
C LEU A 427 12.07 -7.66 4.57
N LYS A 428 13.34 -7.88 4.92
CA LYS A 428 13.90 -9.22 5.10
C LYS A 428 13.15 -10.00 6.19
N TRP A 429 12.90 -9.36 7.33
CA TRP A 429 12.12 -9.96 8.41
C TRP A 429 10.73 -10.40 7.94
N TRP A 430 10.06 -9.59 7.12
CA TRP A 430 8.72 -9.91 6.61
C TRP A 430 8.73 -11.16 5.73
N ILE A 431 9.70 -11.27 4.81
CA ILE A 431 9.88 -12.44 3.96
C ILE A 431 10.21 -13.68 4.81
N ASP A 432 11.19 -13.56 5.70
CA ASP A 432 11.65 -14.68 6.57
C ASP A 432 10.50 -15.20 7.47
N ALA A 433 9.67 -14.30 8.00
CA ALA A 433 8.53 -14.67 8.86
C ALA A 433 7.46 -15.47 8.08
N ILE A 434 7.14 -15.02 6.86
CA ILE A 434 6.20 -15.72 5.97
C ILE A 434 6.77 -17.08 5.57
N GLU A 435 8.04 -17.14 5.15
CA GLU A 435 8.70 -18.40 4.78
C GLU A 435 8.76 -19.39 5.92
N LYS A 436 9.10 -18.94 7.12
CA LYS A 436 9.14 -19.79 8.31
C LYS A 436 7.77 -20.40 8.59
N ARG A 437 6.72 -19.58 8.54
CA ARG A 437 5.35 -20.05 8.78
C ARG A 437 4.90 -21.03 7.69
N ALA A 438 5.15 -20.72 6.43
CA ALA A 438 4.83 -21.59 5.31
C ALA A 438 5.51 -22.96 5.44
N LYS A 439 6.82 -23.00 5.77
CA LYS A 439 7.55 -24.25 6.00
C LYS A 439 6.92 -25.11 7.11
N THR A 440 6.48 -24.49 8.20
CA THR A 440 5.78 -25.18 9.30
C THR A 440 4.45 -25.80 8.81
N LEU A 441 3.65 -25.02 8.08
CA LEU A 441 2.35 -25.51 7.57
C LEU A 441 2.53 -26.63 6.50
N MET A 442 3.54 -26.51 5.64
CA MET A 442 3.87 -27.54 4.65
C MET A 442 4.31 -28.86 5.32
N ALA A 443 5.09 -28.78 6.40
CA ALA A 443 5.50 -29.96 7.15
C ALA A 443 4.28 -30.67 7.78
N ASN A 444 3.38 -29.91 8.40
CA ASN A 444 2.16 -30.45 8.98
C ASN A 444 1.28 -31.14 7.92
N ARG A 445 1.12 -30.51 6.74
CA ARG A 445 0.34 -31.08 5.62
C ARG A 445 0.89 -32.44 5.15
N LYS A 446 2.20 -32.62 5.12
CA LYS A 446 2.84 -33.91 4.75
C LYS A 446 2.55 -35.02 5.77
N VAL A 447 2.51 -34.67 7.04
CA VAL A 447 2.21 -35.65 8.11
C VAL A 447 0.76 -36.15 8.03
N PHE A 448 -0.20 -35.27 7.72
CA PHE A 448 -1.61 -35.63 7.57
C PHE A 448 -1.91 -36.43 6.29
N ASN A 449 -1.12 -36.28 5.24
CA ASN A 449 -1.29 -36.96 3.95
C ASN A 449 -0.39 -38.22 3.82
N ALA A 450 0.38 -38.57 4.82
CA ALA A 450 1.11 -39.83 4.83
C ALA A 450 0.09 -40.98 4.98
N PRO A 451 0.06 -41.97 4.05
CA PRO A 451 -0.84 -43.13 4.23
C PRO A 451 -0.49 -43.79 5.57
N GLY A 452 -1.51 -43.92 6.41
CA GLY A 452 -1.36 -44.56 7.72
C GLY A 452 -0.65 -45.89 7.59
N GLN A 453 0.43 -46.08 8.38
CA GLN A 453 1.04 -47.39 8.64
C GLN A 453 0.15 -48.18 9.52
#